data_9471350f4bce32d072c4e9fdd0fda4ce
#
_entry.id   9471350f4bce32d072c4e9fdd0fda4ce
#
_cell.length_a   1.000
_cell.length_b   1.000
_cell.length_c   1.000
_cell.angle_alpha   90.00
_cell.angle_beta   90.00
_cell.angle_gamma   90.00
#
_symmetry.space_group_name_H-M   'P 1'
#
loop_
_entity.id
_entity.type
_entity.pdbx_description
1 polymer ?
#
loop_
_entity_poly.entity_id
_entity_poly.type
_entity_poly.pdbx_seq_one_letter_code
_entity_poly.pdbx_strand_id
1 'polypeptide(L)'
;AANGQPAEAPVLVLKGAPEVILPRCKFADPDADLERAEAVVHGLAEQGLRVLAVAQRGWKHETDDDDTDADAVDAAAKNLELLGYVGLADTARASARPLIEALVDADRDVVLITGDHPVTARAIARQLGLPEGARVVTGAELAGLDEDACAKLVADVQVFARVSPEQKVQIVAALQRCGRVTAMVGDGANDAAAIRMADVGIGVSGRGSSAARGAADIVLTDEDLGVLMDALVEGRSMWAGVRDAVTILVGGNVGEVLFTIIGTAFGAGRAPVGTRQLLLVNLLTDMFPALAVAVTSQYVEPDEAEYESAEAAEEARRLHRRAVLTGATPSLDAPLMRQIVTRGAVTAAGATAAWAIGRWTPGTERRTATMGLTALVTTQLAQTLLTRRHSPLVVATALGSAGVLVGIVQTPVISQFFGCTPLGPVAWSGVLGSTAGATAISALAPNWLAKQVAALEPGEE
;
A
#
# COMPACT_ATOMS: atom_id res chain seq x y z
N ALA A 1 -5.97 13.09 62.37
CA ALA A 1 -6.07 14.44 62.91
C ALA A 1 -4.96 14.66 63.92
N ALA A 2 -3.76 14.96 63.47
CA ALA A 2 -2.66 15.37 64.36
C ALA A 2 -2.00 16.61 63.75
N ASN A 3 -2.71 17.71 63.77
CA ASN A 3 -2.22 19.09 63.73
C ASN A 3 -3.47 19.96 63.62
N GLY A 4 -3.81 20.71 64.71
CA GLY A 4 -4.98 21.57 64.89
C GLY A 4 -5.21 22.67 63.86
N GLN A 5 -5.19 22.37 62.58
CA GLN A 5 -5.72 23.22 61.52
C GLN A 5 -7.23 22.90 61.37
N PRO A 6 -8.11 23.92 61.33
CA PRO A 6 -9.52 23.72 61.04
C PRO A 6 -9.64 22.99 59.69
N ALA A 7 -10.45 21.94 59.64
CA ALA A 7 -10.74 21.24 58.38
C ALA A 7 -11.30 22.29 57.39
N GLU A 8 -10.60 22.52 56.29
CA GLU A 8 -11.10 23.34 55.19
C GLU A 8 -12.46 22.75 54.73
N ALA A 9 -13.44 23.63 54.51
CA ALA A 9 -14.74 23.21 54.02
C ALA A 9 -14.57 22.44 52.70
N PRO A 10 -15.29 21.33 52.50
CA PRO A 10 -15.17 20.55 51.28
C PRO A 10 -15.53 21.39 50.04
N VAL A 11 -14.78 21.24 48.97
CA VAL A 11 -14.92 21.98 47.71
C VAL A 11 -15.20 21.02 46.59
N LEU A 12 -16.21 21.29 45.78
CA LEU A 12 -16.45 20.61 44.51
C LEU A 12 -15.62 21.27 43.41
N VAL A 13 -14.75 20.51 42.77
CA VAL A 13 -13.96 20.97 41.64
C VAL A 13 -14.40 20.24 40.40
N LEU A 14 -14.76 20.99 39.37
CA LEU A 14 -15.09 20.44 38.05
C LEU A 14 -14.07 20.86 37.02
N LYS A 15 -13.73 19.92 36.13
CA LYS A 15 -12.95 20.19 34.93
C LYS A 15 -13.65 19.58 33.71
N GLY A 16 -13.62 20.25 32.60
CA GLY A 16 -14.25 19.76 31.36
C GLY A 16 -14.08 20.69 30.18
N ALA A 17 -14.76 20.36 29.09
CA ALA A 17 -14.77 21.19 27.91
C ALA A 17 -15.30 22.60 28.26
N PRO A 18 -14.65 23.68 27.79
CA PRO A 18 -15.03 25.06 28.14
C PRO A 18 -16.50 25.34 27.85
N GLU A 19 -17.02 24.88 26.74
CA GLU A 19 -18.44 25.04 26.34
C GLU A 19 -19.43 24.38 27.28
N VAL A 20 -18.97 23.44 28.11
CA VAL A 20 -19.82 22.77 29.16
C VAL A 20 -19.66 23.46 30.51
N ILE A 21 -18.45 23.90 30.85
CA ILE A 21 -18.14 24.48 32.17
C ILE A 21 -18.47 25.96 32.23
N LEU A 22 -18.14 26.78 31.24
CA LEU A 22 -18.33 28.22 31.25
C LEU A 22 -19.79 28.65 31.45
N PRO A 23 -20.81 28.03 30.82
CA PRO A 23 -22.20 28.37 31.05
C PRO A 23 -22.68 28.07 32.48
N ARG A 24 -21.95 27.23 33.21
CA ARG A 24 -22.25 26.85 34.59
C ARG A 24 -21.55 27.74 35.61
N CYS A 25 -20.67 28.64 35.18
CA CYS A 25 -19.94 29.56 36.01
C CYS A 25 -20.78 30.82 36.32
N LYS A 26 -20.54 31.41 37.52
CA LYS A 26 -21.13 32.68 37.93
C LYS A 26 -20.17 33.79 37.52
N PHE A 27 -20.62 34.67 36.64
CA PHE A 27 -19.90 35.86 36.23
C PHE A 27 -20.53 37.12 36.81
N ALA A 28 -19.73 38.19 37.01
CA ALA A 28 -20.21 39.47 37.50
C ALA A 28 -21.04 40.19 36.43
N ASP A 29 -20.56 40.16 35.17
CA ASP A 29 -21.30 40.56 33.99
C ASP A 29 -21.41 39.30 33.09
N PRO A 30 -22.58 38.63 33.06
CA PRO A 30 -22.70 37.34 32.39
C PRO A 30 -22.31 37.35 30.90
N ASP A 31 -22.66 38.39 30.15
CA ASP A 31 -22.40 38.45 28.71
C ASP A 31 -20.96 38.83 28.44
N ALA A 32 -20.45 39.94 29.04
CA ALA A 32 -19.10 40.44 28.79
C ALA A 32 -18.00 39.53 29.35
N ASP A 33 -18.23 38.91 30.51
CA ASP A 33 -17.24 38.02 31.12
C ASP A 33 -17.20 36.65 30.43
N LEU A 34 -18.36 36.13 29.95
CA LEU A 34 -18.44 34.91 29.18
C LEU A 34 -17.72 35.10 27.79
N GLU A 35 -17.99 36.19 27.09
CA GLU A 35 -17.34 36.52 25.84
C GLU A 35 -15.83 36.62 26.02
N ARG A 36 -15.35 37.23 27.10
CA ARG A 36 -13.94 37.34 27.45
C ARG A 36 -13.32 35.98 27.79
N ALA A 37 -14.05 35.12 28.48
CA ALA A 37 -13.64 33.76 28.79
C ALA A 37 -13.53 32.89 27.55
N GLU A 38 -14.47 33.01 26.61
CA GLU A 38 -14.43 32.31 25.31
C GLU A 38 -13.28 32.82 24.43
N ALA A 39 -12.99 34.12 24.44
CA ALA A 39 -11.85 34.69 23.71
C ALA A 39 -10.50 34.10 24.19
N VAL A 40 -10.33 33.91 25.52
CA VAL A 40 -9.15 33.25 26.07
C VAL A 40 -9.04 31.79 25.59
N VAL A 41 -10.15 31.07 25.65
CA VAL A 41 -10.21 29.68 25.14
C VAL A 41 -9.84 29.63 23.68
N HIS A 42 -10.38 30.53 22.85
CA HIS A 42 -10.09 30.62 21.43
C HIS A 42 -8.61 30.89 21.17
N GLY A 43 -8.00 31.86 21.86
CA GLY A 43 -6.57 32.19 21.73
C GLY A 43 -5.65 31.04 22.16
N LEU A 44 -6.02 30.25 23.17
CA LEU A 44 -5.27 29.05 23.55
C LEU A 44 -5.44 27.92 22.52
N ALA A 45 -6.64 27.75 21.98
CA ALA A 45 -6.93 26.74 20.95
C ALA A 45 -6.25 27.07 19.62
N GLU A 46 -6.09 28.36 19.24
CA GLU A 46 -5.31 28.80 18.08
C GLU A 46 -3.83 28.42 18.17
N GLN A 47 -3.29 28.27 19.39
CA GLN A 47 -1.95 27.77 19.64
C GLN A 47 -1.85 26.23 19.56
N GLY A 48 -2.93 25.53 19.19
CA GLY A 48 -2.98 24.07 19.09
C GLY A 48 -3.20 23.37 20.43
N LEU A 49 -3.58 24.12 21.51
CA LEU A 49 -3.81 23.55 22.83
C LEU A 49 -5.24 22.97 22.93
N ARG A 50 -5.38 21.78 23.48
CA ARG A 50 -6.65 21.28 23.96
C ARG A 50 -6.96 21.94 25.28
N VAL A 51 -7.97 22.80 25.32
CA VAL A 51 -8.31 23.61 26.48
C VAL A 51 -9.36 22.91 27.34
N LEU A 52 -9.08 22.81 28.63
CA LEU A 52 -10.04 22.43 29.66
C LEU A 52 -10.28 23.64 30.57
N ALA A 53 -11.53 23.93 30.87
CA ALA A 53 -11.88 24.89 31.92
C ALA A 53 -11.94 24.14 33.27
N VAL A 54 -11.48 24.83 34.33
CA VAL A 54 -11.52 24.34 35.72
C VAL A 54 -12.30 25.35 36.56
N ALA A 55 -13.30 24.89 37.25
CA ALA A 55 -14.15 25.71 38.09
C ALA A 55 -14.43 25.00 39.43
N GLN A 56 -14.71 25.80 40.47
CA GLN A 56 -14.95 25.29 41.79
C GLN A 56 -16.23 25.88 42.43
N ARG A 57 -16.70 25.21 43.45
CA ARG A 57 -17.74 25.71 44.35
C ARG A 57 -17.59 25.08 45.72
N GLY A 58 -17.85 25.83 46.78
CA GLY A 58 -17.97 25.28 48.14
C GLY A 58 -19.06 24.19 48.20
N TRP A 59 -18.72 23.02 48.69
CA TRP A 59 -19.62 21.89 48.83
C TRP A 59 -20.21 21.86 50.25
N LYS A 60 -21.55 21.96 50.36
CA LYS A 60 -22.24 21.72 51.57
C LYS A 60 -22.97 20.40 51.44
N HIS A 61 -22.50 19.39 52.12
CA HIS A 61 -23.15 18.09 52.19
C HIS A 61 -24.24 18.17 53.25
N GLU A 62 -25.51 18.09 52.86
CA GLU A 62 -26.66 18.15 53.75
C GLU A 62 -27.26 16.76 54.08
N THR A 63 -26.68 15.66 53.63
CA THR A 63 -27.20 14.30 53.86
C THR A 63 -26.11 13.34 54.29
N ASP A 64 -26.39 12.56 55.32
CA ASP A 64 -25.53 11.50 55.92
C ASP A 64 -25.57 10.19 55.11
N ASP A 65 -26.22 10.15 53.95
CA ASP A 65 -26.29 8.96 53.11
C ASP A 65 -25.23 8.97 52.01
N ASP A 66 -24.52 7.85 51.90
CA ASP A 66 -23.43 7.53 50.96
C ASP A 66 -23.91 7.41 49.47
N ASP A 67 -25.15 7.84 49.20
CA ASP A 67 -25.76 7.84 47.86
C ASP A 67 -25.39 9.16 47.14
N THR A 68 -24.34 9.11 46.32
CA THR A 68 -24.03 10.14 45.32
C THR A 68 -25.06 10.09 44.18
N ASP A 69 -26.22 10.69 44.43
CA ASP A 69 -27.25 10.86 43.42
C ASP A 69 -26.73 11.75 42.32
N ALA A 70 -26.69 11.24 41.09
CA ALA A 70 -26.18 11.95 39.89
C ALA A 70 -26.92 13.29 39.70
N ASP A 71 -28.20 13.36 40.06
CA ASP A 71 -29.03 14.58 39.99
C ASP A 71 -28.58 15.63 41.02
N ALA A 72 -28.12 15.23 42.19
CA ALA A 72 -27.58 16.13 43.20
C ALA A 72 -26.24 16.73 42.77
N VAL A 73 -25.39 15.94 42.10
CA VAL A 73 -24.13 16.42 41.55
C VAL A 73 -24.35 17.40 40.38
N ASP A 74 -25.32 17.15 39.49
CA ASP A 74 -25.64 18.07 38.39
C ASP A 74 -26.29 19.38 38.89
N ALA A 75 -27.12 19.32 39.94
CA ALA A 75 -27.66 20.49 40.61
C ALA A 75 -26.56 21.32 41.30
N ALA A 76 -25.58 20.68 41.92
CA ALA A 76 -24.41 21.34 42.53
C ALA A 76 -23.44 21.93 41.51
N ALA A 77 -23.44 21.43 40.29
CA ALA A 77 -22.60 21.92 39.19
C ALA A 77 -23.09 23.24 38.55
N LYS A 78 -23.79 24.08 39.30
CA LYS A 78 -24.24 25.44 38.90
C LYS A 78 -23.63 26.49 39.79
N ASN A 79 -23.51 27.73 39.27
CA ASN A 79 -22.92 28.87 39.97
C ASN A 79 -21.46 28.58 40.40
N LEU A 80 -20.70 28.00 39.58
CA LEU A 80 -19.28 27.70 39.80
C LEU A 80 -18.43 28.97 39.72
N GLU A 81 -17.35 29.03 40.46
CA GLU A 81 -16.29 30.02 40.30
C GLU A 81 -15.27 29.50 39.32
N LEU A 82 -15.02 30.22 38.23
CA LEU A 82 -13.99 29.85 37.25
C LEU A 82 -12.59 30.06 37.85
N LEU A 83 -11.80 29.01 37.99
CA LEU A 83 -10.43 29.06 38.47
C LEU A 83 -9.43 29.39 37.35
N GLY A 84 -9.72 28.95 36.14
CA GLY A 84 -8.85 29.16 34.98
C GLY A 84 -8.95 28.04 33.98
N TYR A 85 -7.91 27.94 33.13
CA TYR A 85 -7.83 27.00 32.03
C TYR A 85 -6.58 26.14 32.14
N VAL A 86 -6.68 24.92 31.69
CA VAL A 86 -5.55 24.01 31.51
C VAL A 86 -5.42 23.75 30.01
N GLY A 87 -4.35 24.26 29.41
CA GLY A 87 -3.98 23.97 28.04
C GLY A 87 -3.13 22.69 28.01
N LEU A 88 -3.61 21.68 27.31
CA LEU A 88 -2.87 20.45 27.06
C LEU A 88 -2.26 20.57 25.67
N ALA A 89 -0.92 20.57 25.59
CA ALA A 89 -0.20 20.46 24.33
C ALA A 89 -0.07 18.99 23.98
N ASP A 90 -0.75 18.57 22.92
CA ASP A 90 -0.46 17.29 22.30
C ASP A 90 0.50 17.59 21.15
N THR A 91 1.80 17.35 21.37
CA THR A 91 2.80 17.57 20.34
C THR A 91 2.69 16.49 19.30
N ALA A 92 2.51 16.88 18.04
CA ALA A 92 2.59 15.95 16.94
C ALA A 92 3.91 15.18 16.99
N ARG A 93 3.88 13.88 16.70
CA ARG A 93 5.10 13.06 16.62
C ARG A 93 6.06 13.67 15.62
N ALA A 94 7.36 13.68 15.92
CA ALA A 94 8.36 14.29 15.05
C ALA A 94 8.37 13.70 13.63
N SER A 95 8.04 12.41 13.51
CA SER A 95 7.93 11.70 12.22
C SER A 95 6.63 11.98 11.44
N ALA A 96 5.60 12.58 12.06
CA ALA A 96 4.30 12.74 11.41
C ALA A 96 4.34 13.74 10.24
N ARG A 97 4.97 14.90 10.44
CA ARG A 97 5.08 15.91 9.38
C ARG A 97 5.89 15.43 8.17
N PRO A 98 7.10 14.85 8.33
CA PRO A 98 7.84 14.28 7.19
C PRO A 98 7.06 13.20 6.44
N LEU A 99 6.30 12.36 7.16
CA LEU A 99 5.43 11.36 6.54
C LEU A 99 4.35 12.00 5.68
N ILE A 100 3.63 13.00 6.21
CA ILE A 100 2.54 13.67 5.49
C ILE A 100 3.09 14.38 4.24
N GLU A 101 4.21 15.09 4.36
CA GLU A 101 4.88 15.72 3.22
C GLU A 101 5.26 14.69 2.16
N ALA A 102 5.81 13.53 2.56
CA ALA A 102 6.17 12.46 1.64
C ALA A 102 4.96 11.81 0.97
N LEU A 103 3.83 11.66 1.68
CA LEU A 103 2.57 11.15 1.10
C LEU A 103 1.99 12.13 0.08
N VAL A 104 1.96 13.43 0.39
CA VAL A 104 1.49 14.49 -0.52
C VAL A 104 2.41 14.59 -1.74
N ASP A 105 3.73 14.54 -1.56
CA ASP A 105 4.71 14.48 -2.66
C ASP A 105 4.51 13.25 -3.57
N ALA A 106 3.98 12.17 -3.01
CA ALA A 106 3.63 10.94 -3.73
C ALA A 106 2.21 10.95 -4.33
N ASP A 107 1.55 12.13 -4.37
CA ASP A 107 0.19 12.30 -4.87
C ASP A 107 -0.84 11.43 -4.11
N ARG A 108 -0.73 11.43 -2.77
CA ARG A 108 -1.67 10.77 -1.87
C ARG A 108 -2.44 11.81 -1.08
N ASP A 109 -3.77 11.69 -1.09
CA ASP A 109 -4.63 12.52 -0.25
C ASP A 109 -4.48 12.13 1.21
N VAL A 110 -4.24 13.13 2.07
CA VAL A 110 -4.17 12.92 3.51
C VAL A 110 -5.37 13.60 4.17
N VAL A 111 -6.09 12.84 4.99
CA VAL A 111 -7.27 13.29 5.71
C VAL A 111 -7.04 13.14 7.22
N LEU A 112 -7.17 14.24 7.96
CA LEU A 112 -7.09 14.26 9.42
C LEU A 112 -8.49 14.11 10.03
N ILE A 113 -8.70 13.09 10.87
CA ILE A 113 -9.97 12.85 11.56
C ILE A 113 -9.72 12.87 13.06
N THR A 114 -10.33 13.80 13.78
CA THR A 114 -10.15 13.98 15.22
C THR A 114 -11.43 14.27 15.96
N GLY A 115 -11.46 13.90 17.25
CA GLY A 115 -12.51 14.32 18.20
C GLY A 115 -12.31 15.73 18.75
N ASP A 116 -11.18 16.41 18.44
CA ASP A 116 -10.84 17.72 18.96
C ASP A 116 -11.68 18.86 18.35
N HIS A 117 -11.60 20.02 19.01
CA HIS A 117 -12.27 21.23 18.56
C HIS A 117 -11.74 21.68 17.17
N PRO A 118 -12.60 22.24 16.29
CA PRO A 118 -12.21 22.63 14.93
C PRO A 118 -11.00 23.59 14.86
N VAL A 119 -10.87 24.51 15.82
CA VAL A 119 -9.74 25.44 15.89
C VAL A 119 -8.43 24.69 16.17
N THR A 120 -8.45 23.77 17.15
CA THR A 120 -7.31 22.91 17.50
C THR A 120 -6.95 21.99 16.33
N ALA A 121 -7.95 21.36 15.71
CA ALA A 121 -7.76 20.49 14.56
C ALA A 121 -7.09 21.22 13.37
N ARG A 122 -7.50 22.46 13.11
CA ARG A 122 -6.88 23.33 12.08
C ARG A 122 -5.44 23.69 12.43
N ALA A 123 -5.15 24.02 13.70
CA ALA A 123 -3.80 24.32 14.14
C ALA A 123 -2.86 23.12 13.99
N ILE A 124 -3.32 21.92 14.39
CA ILE A 124 -2.58 20.68 14.22
C ILE A 124 -2.38 20.35 12.73
N ALA A 125 -3.40 20.49 11.90
CA ALA A 125 -3.32 20.25 10.46
C ALA A 125 -2.21 21.12 9.81
N ARG A 126 -2.14 22.41 10.21
CA ARG A 126 -1.09 23.33 9.77
C ARG A 126 0.30 22.91 10.24
N GLN A 127 0.45 22.47 11.51
CA GLN A 127 1.71 21.95 12.04
C GLN A 127 2.18 20.71 11.29
N LEU A 128 1.25 19.88 10.83
CA LEU A 128 1.51 18.68 10.05
C LEU A 128 1.81 18.95 8.57
N GLY A 129 1.71 20.19 8.09
CA GLY A 129 2.00 20.54 6.70
C GLY A 129 0.82 20.41 5.73
N LEU A 130 -0.41 20.24 6.24
CA LEU A 130 -1.61 20.32 5.40
C LEU A 130 -1.85 21.77 4.94
N PRO A 131 -2.51 22.00 3.80
CA PRO A 131 -2.72 23.36 3.26
C PRO A 131 -3.40 24.29 4.25
N GLU A 132 -2.95 25.55 4.32
CA GLU A 132 -3.53 26.55 5.26
C GLU A 132 -5.02 26.81 5.03
N GLY A 133 -5.49 26.63 3.78
CA GLY A 133 -6.90 26.71 3.37
C GLY A 133 -7.67 25.41 3.54
N ALA A 134 -7.13 24.38 4.19
CA ALA A 134 -7.80 23.11 4.37
C ALA A 134 -9.20 23.27 4.96
N ARG A 135 -10.21 22.75 4.25
CA ARG A 135 -11.60 22.79 4.73
C ARG A 135 -11.75 21.91 5.95
N VAL A 136 -12.26 22.50 7.04
CA VAL A 136 -12.60 21.78 8.27
C VAL A 136 -14.11 21.57 8.31
N VAL A 137 -14.53 20.32 8.48
CA VAL A 137 -15.93 19.91 8.64
C VAL A 137 -16.10 19.27 10.01
N THR A 138 -17.19 19.56 10.67
CA THR A 138 -17.50 19.03 12.01
C THR A 138 -18.40 17.79 11.92
N GLY A 139 -18.38 16.96 12.98
CA GLY A 139 -19.31 15.85 13.10
C GLY A 139 -20.79 16.28 13.08
N ALA A 140 -21.11 17.51 13.53
CA ALA A 140 -22.46 18.07 13.46
C ALA A 140 -22.90 18.32 12.02
N GLU A 141 -22.01 18.73 11.12
CA GLU A 141 -22.30 18.94 9.70
C GLU A 141 -22.47 17.60 8.94
N LEU A 142 -21.91 16.51 9.46
CA LEU A 142 -22.12 15.16 8.92
C LEU A 142 -23.43 14.54 9.41
N ALA A 143 -23.95 15.00 10.57
CA ALA A 143 -25.14 14.44 11.17
C ALA A 143 -26.38 14.69 10.29
N GLY A 144 -27.11 13.62 9.98
CA GLY A 144 -28.33 13.69 9.19
C GLY A 144 -28.15 13.74 7.67
N LEU A 145 -26.91 13.69 7.16
CA LEU A 145 -26.66 13.52 5.74
C LEU A 145 -26.92 12.07 5.32
N ASP A 146 -27.53 11.90 4.15
CA ASP A 146 -27.56 10.61 3.49
C ASP A 146 -26.17 10.24 2.92
N GLU A 147 -26.01 9.00 2.47
CA GLU A 147 -24.72 8.47 2.02
C GLU A 147 -24.16 9.22 0.82
N ASP A 148 -25.00 9.66 -0.12
CA ASP A 148 -24.57 10.37 -1.33
C ASP A 148 -24.19 11.83 -1.03
N ALA A 149 -24.94 12.50 -0.14
CA ALA A 149 -24.60 13.83 0.34
C ALA A 149 -23.30 13.81 1.16
N CYS A 150 -23.12 12.79 1.99
CA CYS A 150 -21.89 12.58 2.75
C CYS A 150 -20.70 12.37 1.80
N ALA A 151 -20.81 11.51 0.79
CA ALA A 151 -19.75 11.27 -0.19
C ALA A 151 -19.36 12.56 -0.93
N LYS A 152 -20.32 13.37 -1.34
CA LYS A 152 -20.03 14.67 -1.98
C LYS A 152 -19.35 15.65 -1.03
N LEU A 153 -19.74 15.65 0.26
CA LEU A 153 -19.11 16.54 1.24
C LEU A 153 -17.66 16.16 1.52
N VAL A 154 -17.37 14.85 1.69
CA VAL A 154 -16.03 14.38 2.07
C VAL A 154 -15.02 14.43 0.93
N ALA A 155 -15.47 14.54 -0.33
CA ALA A 155 -14.60 14.49 -1.50
C ALA A 155 -13.47 15.52 -1.48
N ASP A 156 -13.73 16.74 -0.96
CA ASP A 156 -12.80 17.86 -0.95
C ASP A 156 -12.39 18.32 0.46
N VAL A 157 -12.60 17.47 1.48
CA VAL A 157 -12.32 17.82 2.88
C VAL A 157 -11.07 17.10 3.37
N GLN A 158 -10.13 17.85 3.92
CA GLN A 158 -8.90 17.30 4.50
C GLN A 158 -8.95 17.20 6.03
N VAL A 159 -9.87 17.90 6.72
CA VAL A 159 -9.91 17.91 8.19
C VAL A 159 -11.32 17.69 8.70
N PHE A 160 -11.51 16.67 9.52
CA PHE A 160 -12.77 16.41 10.23
C PHE A 160 -12.54 16.55 11.72
N ALA A 161 -13.33 17.43 12.36
CA ALA A 161 -13.23 17.78 13.77
C ALA A 161 -14.51 17.40 14.56
N ARG A 162 -14.39 17.16 15.85
CA ARG A 162 -15.50 16.72 16.72
C ARG A 162 -16.29 15.53 16.18
N VAL A 163 -15.55 14.54 15.71
CA VAL A 163 -16.10 13.35 15.07
C VAL A 163 -16.25 12.23 16.09
N SER A 164 -17.44 11.61 16.16
CA SER A 164 -17.67 10.40 16.96
C SER A 164 -17.05 9.16 16.31
N PRO A 165 -16.87 8.06 17.04
CA PRO A 165 -16.38 6.80 16.47
C PRO A 165 -17.22 6.29 15.29
N GLU A 166 -18.55 6.43 15.36
CA GLU A 166 -19.48 6.03 14.31
C GLU A 166 -19.29 6.89 13.05
N GLN A 167 -19.06 8.19 13.25
CA GLN A 167 -18.82 9.12 12.15
C GLN A 167 -17.47 8.89 11.48
N LYS A 168 -16.45 8.38 12.18
CA LYS A 168 -15.19 7.94 11.55
C LYS A 168 -15.44 6.82 10.53
N VAL A 169 -16.29 5.86 10.88
CA VAL A 169 -16.70 4.78 9.95
C VAL A 169 -17.45 5.37 8.75
N GLN A 170 -18.37 6.32 9.01
CA GLN A 170 -19.13 7.00 7.95
C GLN A 170 -18.22 7.75 6.98
N ILE A 171 -17.19 8.46 7.47
CA ILE A 171 -16.21 9.17 6.61
C ILE A 171 -15.43 8.18 5.74
N VAL A 172 -14.92 7.08 6.31
CA VAL A 172 -14.19 6.05 5.56
C VAL A 172 -15.08 5.45 4.46
N ALA A 173 -16.32 5.06 4.80
CA ALA A 173 -17.28 4.52 3.83
C ALA A 173 -17.61 5.53 2.72
N ALA A 174 -17.74 6.82 3.07
CA ALA A 174 -18.01 7.88 2.10
C ALA A 174 -16.84 8.11 1.13
N LEU A 175 -15.58 8.06 1.61
CA LEU A 175 -14.38 8.13 0.77
C LEU A 175 -14.29 6.94 -0.19
N GLN A 176 -14.60 5.72 0.28
CA GLN A 176 -14.67 4.51 -0.56
C GLN A 176 -15.74 4.63 -1.65
N ARG A 177 -16.92 5.21 -1.33
CA ARG A 177 -17.97 5.50 -2.32
C ARG A 177 -17.51 6.49 -3.40
N CYS A 178 -16.59 7.39 -3.09
CA CYS A 178 -15.93 8.26 -4.08
C CYS A 178 -14.94 7.51 -4.98
N GLY A 179 -14.82 6.18 -4.86
CA GLY A 179 -13.88 5.36 -5.62
C GLY A 179 -12.44 5.42 -5.13
N ARG A 180 -12.21 5.94 -3.92
CA ARG A 180 -10.87 6.01 -3.30
C ARG A 180 -10.56 4.71 -2.55
N VAL A 181 -9.33 4.25 -2.68
CA VAL A 181 -8.77 3.21 -1.81
C VAL A 181 -8.28 3.89 -0.53
N THR A 182 -8.84 3.49 0.60
CA THR A 182 -8.63 4.14 1.88
C THR A 182 -7.71 3.33 2.79
N ALA A 183 -6.72 4.00 3.39
CA ALA A 183 -5.96 3.47 4.51
C ALA A 183 -6.31 4.25 5.79
N MET A 184 -6.71 3.56 6.85
CA MET A 184 -7.02 4.17 8.14
C MET A 184 -5.96 3.83 9.17
N VAL A 185 -5.28 4.87 9.67
CA VAL A 185 -4.28 4.75 10.75
C VAL A 185 -4.91 5.19 12.06
N GLY A 186 -4.81 4.38 13.09
CA GLY A 186 -5.32 4.71 14.43
C GLY A 186 -4.66 3.92 15.54
N ASP A 187 -4.72 4.45 16.77
CA ASP A 187 -4.15 3.84 17.96
C ASP A 187 -5.20 3.59 19.06
N GLY A 188 -6.35 4.22 18.97
CA GLY A 188 -7.42 4.16 19.97
C GLY A 188 -8.44 3.03 19.76
N ALA A 189 -9.09 2.61 20.84
CA ALA A 189 -10.24 1.70 20.75
C ALA A 189 -11.39 2.30 19.92
N ASN A 190 -11.51 3.63 19.93
CA ASN A 190 -12.52 4.38 19.18
C ASN A 190 -12.28 4.36 17.67
N ASP A 191 -11.09 3.96 17.23
CA ASP A 191 -10.71 3.87 15.81
C ASP A 191 -10.90 2.47 15.24
N ALA A 192 -11.07 1.46 16.11
CA ALA A 192 -11.09 0.05 15.70
C ALA A 192 -12.14 -0.25 14.61
N ALA A 193 -13.34 0.33 14.71
CA ALA A 193 -14.39 0.14 13.71
C ALA A 193 -14.03 0.79 12.36
N ALA A 194 -13.44 1.98 12.36
CA ALA A 194 -13.00 2.68 11.16
C ALA A 194 -11.77 2.01 10.52
N ILE A 195 -10.83 1.52 11.34
CA ILE A 195 -9.69 0.69 10.90
C ILE A 195 -10.20 -0.55 10.18
N ARG A 196 -11.19 -1.25 10.76
CA ARG A 196 -11.76 -2.46 10.15
C ARG A 196 -12.54 -2.19 8.87
N MET A 197 -13.12 -0.99 8.72
CA MET A 197 -13.91 -0.58 7.56
C MET A 197 -13.04 -0.17 6.37
N ALA A 198 -11.84 0.34 6.61
CA ALA A 198 -10.93 0.79 5.57
C ALA A 198 -10.46 -0.38 4.68
N ASP A 199 -10.02 -0.07 3.45
CA ASP A 199 -9.43 -1.06 2.55
C ASP A 199 -8.09 -1.58 3.09
N VAL A 200 -7.38 -0.75 3.85
CA VAL A 200 -6.18 -1.11 4.61
C VAL A 200 -6.26 -0.53 6.01
N GLY A 201 -6.48 -1.37 7.00
CA GLY A 201 -6.47 -0.99 8.41
C GLY A 201 -5.06 -1.01 9.00
N ILE A 202 -4.61 0.10 9.62
CA ILE A 202 -3.28 0.24 10.19
C ILE A 202 -3.39 0.60 11.67
N GLY A 203 -2.92 -0.31 12.53
CA GLY A 203 -2.88 -0.11 13.98
C GLY A 203 -1.47 0.30 14.45
N VAL A 204 -1.38 1.32 15.30
CA VAL A 204 -0.12 1.74 15.93
C VAL A 204 0.02 1.09 17.30
N SER A 205 1.09 0.33 17.53
CA SER A 205 1.24 -0.57 18.69
C SER A 205 1.81 0.08 19.95
N GLY A 206 2.58 1.16 19.86
CA GLY A 206 3.37 1.68 20.99
C GLY A 206 2.57 1.95 22.27
N ARG A 207 1.46 2.68 22.17
CA ARG A 207 0.46 2.92 23.23
C ARG A 207 -0.95 2.52 22.81
N GLY A 208 -1.10 1.86 21.66
CA GLY A 208 -2.37 1.54 21.04
C GLY A 208 -3.16 0.48 21.78
N SER A 209 -4.49 0.57 21.66
CA SER A 209 -5.40 -0.39 22.26
C SER A 209 -5.31 -1.76 21.59
N SER A 210 -5.58 -2.83 22.34
CA SER A 210 -5.68 -4.18 21.78
C SER A 210 -6.80 -4.29 20.74
N ALA A 211 -7.85 -3.45 20.86
CA ALA A 211 -8.94 -3.40 19.89
C ALA A 211 -8.47 -2.84 18.53
N ALA A 212 -7.69 -1.75 18.51
CA ALA A 212 -7.13 -1.20 17.27
C ALA A 212 -6.20 -2.19 16.59
N ARG A 213 -5.31 -2.86 17.35
CA ARG A 213 -4.42 -3.92 16.82
C ARG A 213 -5.19 -5.11 16.27
N GLY A 214 -6.24 -5.56 16.95
CA GLY A 214 -7.07 -6.68 16.51
C GLY A 214 -7.94 -6.38 15.30
N ALA A 215 -8.18 -5.10 15.00
CA ALA A 215 -8.94 -4.65 13.84
C ALA A 215 -8.07 -4.41 12.61
N ALA A 216 -6.76 -4.22 12.80
CA ALA A 216 -5.82 -3.80 11.75
C ALA A 216 -5.32 -4.96 10.90
N ASP A 217 -5.09 -4.67 9.61
CA ASP A 217 -4.40 -5.56 8.67
C ASP A 217 -2.87 -5.47 8.84
N ILE A 218 -2.39 -4.25 9.17
CA ILE A 218 -0.97 -3.97 9.42
C ILE A 218 -0.83 -3.37 10.82
N VAL A 219 0.11 -3.88 11.58
CA VAL A 219 0.42 -3.36 12.92
C VAL A 219 1.82 -2.77 12.92
N LEU A 220 1.92 -1.46 13.11
CA LEU A 220 3.19 -0.78 13.31
C LEU A 220 3.65 -1.03 14.76
N THR A 221 4.77 -1.72 14.91
CA THR A 221 5.34 -2.06 16.22
C THR A 221 6.17 -0.92 16.80
N ASP A 222 6.62 -0.01 15.96
CA ASP A 222 7.35 1.19 16.32
C ASP A 222 6.41 2.39 16.45
N GLU A 223 6.78 3.37 17.27
CA GLU A 223 6.10 4.66 17.38
C GLU A 223 6.45 5.59 16.20
N ASP A 224 7.48 5.25 15.42
CA ASP A 224 7.87 6.00 14.22
C ASP A 224 6.92 5.70 13.06
N LEU A 225 6.13 6.69 12.68
CA LEU A 225 5.22 6.61 11.53
C LEU A 225 5.97 6.57 10.19
N GLY A 226 7.26 6.88 10.15
CA GLY A 226 8.09 6.79 8.94
C GLY A 226 8.13 5.38 8.35
N VAL A 227 8.02 4.35 9.19
CA VAL A 227 7.92 2.94 8.79
C VAL A 227 6.75 2.69 7.80
N LEU A 228 5.70 3.53 7.84
CA LEU A 228 4.59 3.44 6.89
C LEU A 228 5.04 3.71 5.45
N MET A 229 5.98 4.62 5.24
CA MET A 229 6.53 4.88 3.90
C MET A 229 7.31 3.66 3.39
N ASP A 230 8.07 3.00 4.25
CA ASP A 230 8.82 1.80 3.88
C ASP A 230 7.86 0.65 3.54
N ALA A 231 6.78 0.49 4.32
CA ALA A 231 5.73 -0.48 4.02
C ALA A 231 5.03 -0.22 2.67
N LEU A 232 4.76 1.05 2.34
CA LEU A 232 4.17 1.43 1.04
C LEU A 232 5.11 1.13 -0.13
N VAL A 233 6.40 1.44 0.02
CA VAL A 233 7.43 1.18 -1.00
C VAL A 233 7.60 -0.33 -1.19
N GLU A 234 7.71 -1.10 -0.10
CA GLU A 234 7.85 -2.56 -0.16
C GLU A 234 6.61 -3.21 -0.77
N GLY A 235 5.41 -2.79 -0.37
CA GLY A 235 4.15 -3.26 -0.96
C GLY A 235 4.07 -3.04 -2.46
N ARG A 236 4.52 -1.88 -2.95
CA ARG A 236 4.60 -1.61 -4.39
C ARG A 236 5.64 -2.47 -5.11
N SER A 237 6.79 -2.65 -4.48
CA SER A 237 7.85 -3.51 -5.00
C SER A 237 7.38 -4.97 -5.10
N MET A 238 6.74 -5.46 -4.05
CA MET A 238 6.14 -6.80 -4.02
C MET A 238 5.08 -6.97 -5.12
N TRP A 239 4.17 -6.00 -5.27
CA TRP A 239 3.16 -6.05 -6.31
C TRP A 239 3.75 -6.05 -7.73
N ALA A 240 4.82 -5.28 -7.96
CA ALA A 240 5.53 -5.31 -9.22
C ALA A 240 6.17 -6.69 -9.49
N GLY A 241 6.70 -7.35 -8.44
CA GLY A 241 7.20 -8.73 -8.52
C GLY A 241 6.11 -9.73 -8.89
N VAL A 242 4.95 -9.63 -8.25
CA VAL A 242 3.77 -10.47 -8.56
C VAL A 242 3.31 -10.26 -10.01
N ARG A 243 3.24 -9.02 -10.47
CA ARG A 243 2.88 -8.70 -11.87
C ARG A 243 3.85 -9.31 -12.88
N ASP A 244 5.15 -9.22 -12.61
CA ASP A 244 6.16 -9.84 -13.48
C ASP A 244 6.04 -11.36 -13.48
N ALA A 245 5.79 -11.99 -12.31
CA ALA A 245 5.54 -13.42 -12.22
C ALA A 245 4.28 -13.84 -13.00
N VAL A 246 3.18 -13.09 -12.89
CA VAL A 246 1.96 -13.33 -13.68
C VAL A 246 2.25 -13.23 -15.18
N THR A 247 3.05 -12.25 -15.61
CA THR A 247 3.46 -12.08 -17.00
C THR A 247 4.28 -13.28 -17.49
N ILE A 248 5.15 -13.82 -16.64
CA ILE A 248 5.97 -14.99 -16.95
C ILE A 248 5.10 -16.23 -17.09
N LEU A 249 4.25 -16.51 -16.11
CA LEU A 249 3.39 -17.69 -16.05
C LEU A 249 2.35 -17.70 -17.19
N VAL A 250 1.57 -16.64 -17.29
CA VAL A 250 0.51 -16.56 -18.31
C VAL A 250 1.08 -16.43 -19.70
N GLY A 251 2.14 -15.61 -19.88
CA GLY A 251 2.83 -15.46 -21.17
C GLY A 251 3.49 -16.76 -21.64
N GLY A 252 4.11 -17.51 -20.70
CA GLY A 252 4.66 -18.84 -20.97
C GLY A 252 3.59 -19.80 -21.46
N ASN A 253 2.48 -19.93 -20.74
CA ASN A 253 1.36 -20.81 -21.09
C ASN A 253 0.71 -20.43 -22.45
N VAL A 254 0.57 -19.13 -22.74
CA VAL A 254 0.12 -18.66 -24.06
C VAL A 254 1.09 -19.14 -25.16
N GLY A 255 2.40 -19.05 -24.92
CA GLY A 255 3.42 -19.54 -25.84
C GLY A 255 3.34 -21.04 -26.09
N GLU A 256 3.12 -21.83 -25.03
CA GLU A 256 2.95 -23.29 -25.13
C GLU A 256 1.72 -23.68 -25.93
N VAL A 257 0.59 -23.04 -25.66
CA VAL A 257 -0.67 -23.27 -26.38
C VAL A 257 -0.51 -22.92 -27.86
N LEU A 258 0.06 -21.74 -28.17
CA LEU A 258 0.30 -21.32 -29.55
C LEU A 258 1.24 -22.27 -30.27
N PHE A 259 2.36 -22.67 -29.65
CA PHE A 259 3.29 -23.65 -30.23
C PHE A 259 2.61 -24.99 -30.47
N THR A 260 1.78 -25.46 -29.53
CA THR A 260 1.04 -26.71 -29.67
C THR A 260 0.03 -26.64 -30.82
N ILE A 261 -0.71 -25.53 -30.97
CA ILE A 261 -1.65 -25.32 -32.07
C ILE A 261 -0.92 -25.32 -33.42
N ILE A 262 0.13 -24.51 -33.55
CA ILE A 262 0.91 -24.39 -34.78
C ILE A 262 1.56 -25.75 -35.15
N GLY A 263 2.21 -26.39 -34.19
CA GLY A 263 2.86 -27.65 -34.38
C GLY A 263 1.88 -28.78 -34.75
N THR A 264 0.68 -28.79 -34.20
CA THR A 264 -0.37 -29.74 -34.55
C THR A 264 -0.92 -29.49 -35.96
N ALA A 265 -1.18 -28.23 -36.30
CA ALA A 265 -1.69 -27.83 -37.59
C ALA A 265 -0.72 -28.22 -38.76
N PHE A 266 0.58 -27.98 -38.56
CA PHE A 266 1.59 -28.28 -39.53
C PHE A 266 2.27 -29.65 -39.34
N GLY A 267 1.98 -30.36 -38.25
CA GLY A 267 2.49 -31.68 -37.88
C GLY A 267 1.61 -32.86 -38.28
N ALA A 268 0.75 -32.71 -39.28
CA ALA A 268 -0.23 -33.73 -39.70
C ALA A 268 -1.14 -34.23 -38.57
N GLY A 269 -1.60 -33.29 -37.72
CA GLY A 269 -2.52 -33.61 -36.59
C GLY A 269 -1.82 -34.19 -35.37
N ARG A 270 -0.53 -34.27 -35.32
CA ARG A 270 0.24 -34.73 -34.14
C ARG A 270 0.76 -33.56 -33.34
N ALA A 271 0.47 -33.54 -32.04
CA ALA A 271 0.99 -32.53 -31.16
C ALA A 271 2.54 -32.57 -31.09
N PRO A 272 3.22 -31.42 -31.19
CA PRO A 272 4.69 -31.37 -31.16
C PRO A 272 5.25 -31.67 -29.77
N VAL A 273 4.42 -31.58 -28.72
CA VAL A 273 4.78 -31.77 -27.31
C VAL A 273 3.76 -32.72 -26.66
N GLY A 274 4.25 -33.72 -25.94
CA GLY A 274 3.43 -34.65 -25.18
C GLY A 274 3.15 -34.20 -23.76
N THR A 275 2.19 -34.82 -23.06
CA THR A 275 1.79 -34.46 -21.67
C THR A 275 2.97 -34.44 -20.70
N ARG A 276 3.88 -35.44 -20.75
CA ARG A 276 5.05 -35.51 -19.88
C ARG A 276 6.02 -34.37 -20.13
N GLN A 277 6.09 -33.92 -21.37
CA GLN A 277 6.94 -32.79 -21.79
C GLN A 277 6.35 -31.48 -21.31
N LEU A 278 5.02 -31.28 -21.36
CA LEU A 278 4.35 -30.08 -20.80
C LEU A 278 4.54 -29.99 -19.28
N LEU A 279 4.41 -31.13 -18.56
CA LEU A 279 4.70 -31.14 -17.12
C LEU A 279 6.17 -30.77 -16.82
N LEU A 280 7.11 -31.18 -17.66
CA LEU A 280 8.50 -30.80 -17.52
C LEU A 280 8.72 -29.31 -17.77
N VAL A 281 8.05 -28.74 -18.77
CA VAL A 281 8.10 -27.29 -19.04
C VAL A 281 7.65 -26.53 -17.80
N ASN A 282 6.43 -26.78 -17.30
CA ASN A 282 5.86 -26.09 -16.15
C ASN A 282 6.76 -26.21 -14.90
N LEU A 283 7.36 -27.40 -14.68
CA LEU A 283 8.29 -27.57 -13.57
C LEU A 283 9.53 -26.69 -13.68
N LEU A 284 10.10 -26.56 -14.89
CA LEU A 284 11.36 -25.85 -15.10
C LEU A 284 11.20 -24.33 -15.26
N THR A 285 10.07 -23.87 -15.77
CA THR A 285 9.82 -22.45 -16.06
C THR A 285 8.97 -21.77 -15.00
N ASP A 286 7.94 -22.43 -14.50
CA ASP A 286 6.92 -21.80 -13.67
C ASP A 286 7.24 -21.94 -12.17
N MET A 287 7.74 -23.10 -11.74
CA MET A 287 7.90 -23.38 -10.32
C MET A 287 9.02 -22.54 -9.69
N PHE A 288 10.25 -22.66 -10.14
CA PHE A 288 11.40 -22.00 -9.50
C PHE A 288 11.68 -20.59 -10.05
N PRO A 289 11.77 -20.35 -11.37
CA PRO A 289 12.10 -19.04 -11.89
C PRO A 289 11.00 -17.99 -11.65
N ALA A 290 9.72 -18.35 -11.83
CA ALA A 290 8.62 -17.44 -11.61
C ALA A 290 8.44 -17.11 -10.12
N LEU A 291 8.58 -18.10 -9.22
CA LEU A 291 8.57 -17.85 -7.79
C LEU A 291 9.72 -16.95 -7.37
N ALA A 292 10.95 -17.18 -7.91
CA ALA A 292 12.08 -16.32 -7.61
C ALA A 292 11.83 -14.85 -8.01
N VAL A 293 11.17 -14.63 -9.15
CA VAL A 293 10.76 -13.28 -9.58
C VAL A 293 9.73 -12.68 -8.64
N ALA A 294 8.72 -13.46 -8.20
CA ALA A 294 7.66 -12.99 -7.31
C ALA A 294 8.18 -12.53 -5.95
N VAL A 295 9.17 -13.25 -5.38
CA VAL A 295 9.70 -12.95 -4.04
C VAL A 295 10.88 -11.98 -4.04
N THR A 296 11.41 -11.61 -5.21
CA THR A 296 12.53 -10.66 -5.30
C THR A 296 11.99 -9.24 -5.32
N SER A 297 12.34 -8.45 -4.31
CA SER A 297 12.03 -7.02 -4.28
C SER A 297 12.65 -6.30 -5.49
N GLN A 298 11.88 -5.38 -6.08
CA GLN A 298 12.39 -4.45 -7.11
C GLN A 298 13.04 -3.23 -6.48
N TYR A 299 12.73 -2.99 -5.20
CA TYR A 299 13.28 -1.89 -4.46
C TYR A 299 14.68 -2.24 -4.00
N VAL A 300 15.65 -1.57 -4.56
CA VAL A 300 17.04 -1.58 -4.08
C VAL A 300 17.27 -0.23 -3.43
N GLU A 301 17.46 -0.23 -2.13
CA GLU A 301 17.77 0.99 -1.41
C GLU A 301 19.11 1.54 -1.92
N PRO A 302 19.21 2.85 -2.24
CA PRO A 302 20.48 3.44 -2.64
C PRO A 302 21.53 3.23 -1.55
N ASP A 303 22.70 2.71 -1.94
CA ASP A 303 23.80 2.46 -1.00
C ASP A 303 24.37 3.80 -0.53
N GLU A 304 24.42 4.03 0.78
CA GLU A 304 24.99 5.25 1.37
C GLU A 304 26.44 5.49 0.96
N ALA A 305 27.16 4.41 0.71
CA ALA A 305 28.57 4.47 0.29
C ALA A 305 28.78 5.07 -1.11
N GLU A 306 27.73 5.17 -1.93
CA GLU A 306 27.81 5.77 -3.28
C GLU A 306 27.69 7.30 -3.27
N TYR A 307 27.36 7.93 -2.09
CA TYR A 307 27.09 9.36 -2.00
C TYR A 307 28.15 10.09 -1.17
N GLU A 308 28.46 11.32 -1.58
CA GLU A 308 29.50 12.15 -0.94
C GLU A 308 29.11 12.64 0.48
N SER A 309 27.81 12.63 0.81
CA SER A 309 27.31 13.05 2.12
C SER A 309 26.03 12.31 2.51
N ALA A 310 25.74 12.23 3.80
CA ALA A 310 24.49 11.66 4.33
C ALA A 310 23.25 12.42 3.83
N GLU A 311 23.35 13.73 3.62
CA GLU A 311 22.28 14.56 3.08
C GLU A 311 21.96 14.18 1.61
N ALA A 312 23.00 13.98 0.79
CA ALA A 312 22.84 13.55 -0.60
C ALA A 312 22.24 12.13 -0.69
N ALA A 313 22.64 11.23 0.20
CA ALA A 313 22.07 9.88 0.29
C ALA A 313 20.59 9.92 0.67
N GLU A 314 20.19 10.77 1.63
CA GLU A 314 18.80 10.92 2.06
C GLU A 314 17.94 11.54 0.95
N GLU A 315 18.44 12.55 0.24
CA GLU A 315 17.76 13.14 -0.91
C GLU A 315 17.56 12.11 -2.04
N ALA A 316 18.58 11.31 -2.31
CA ALA A 316 18.49 10.22 -3.29
C ALA A 316 17.44 9.17 -2.89
N ARG A 317 17.39 8.77 -1.61
CA ARG A 317 16.35 7.88 -1.08
C ARG A 317 14.97 8.50 -1.23
N ARG A 318 14.81 9.78 -0.88
CA ARG A 318 13.53 10.50 -1.02
C ARG A 318 13.07 10.53 -2.49
N LEU A 319 13.94 10.88 -3.41
CA LEU A 319 13.64 10.89 -4.84
C LEU A 319 13.30 9.50 -5.37
N HIS A 320 14.05 8.48 -4.93
CA HIS A 320 13.79 7.10 -5.32
C HIS A 320 12.46 6.58 -4.78
N ARG A 321 12.17 6.80 -3.48
CA ARG A 321 10.87 6.48 -2.86
C ARG A 321 9.72 7.17 -3.60
N ARG A 322 9.86 8.46 -3.91
CA ARG A 322 8.88 9.21 -4.69
C ARG A 322 8.66 8.57 -6.07
N ALA A 323 9.72 8.25 -6.80
CA ALA A 323 9.62 7.60 -8.11
C ALA A 323 8.89 6.24 -8.05
N VAL A 324 9.15 5.45 -7.01
CA VAL A 324 8.43 4.18 -6.77
C VAL A 324 6.95 4.43 -6.49
N LEU A 325 6.61 5.43 -5.69
CA LEU A 325 5.25 5.71 -5.26
C LEU A 325 4.40 6.45 -6.30
N THR A 326 5.00 7.30 -7.14
CA THR A 326 4.31 8.03 -8.22
C THR A 326 4.28 7.25 -9.53
N GLY A 327 5.14 6.23 -9.67
CA GLY A 327 5.13 5.35 -10.83
C GLY A 327 3.74 4.76 -11.10
N ALA A 328 3.42 4.49 -12.37
CA ALA A 328 2.14 3.90 -12.76
C ALA A 328 1.79 2.71 -11.87
N THR A 329 0.59 2.73 -11.30
CA THR A 329 0.10 1.61 -10.49
C THR A 329 0.05 0.38 -11.38
N PRO A 330 0.77 -0.69 -11.05
CA PRO A 330 0.67 -1.92 -11.82
C PRO A 330 -0.76 -2.46 -11.68
N SER A 331 -1.57 -2.26 -12.69
CA SER A 331 -2.91 -2.87 -12.77
C SER A 331 -2.91 -4.02 -13.76
N LEU A 332 -3.92 -4.87 -13.72
CA LEU A 332 -4.17 -5.89 -14.73
C LEU A 332 -4.81 -5.22 -15.97
N ASP A 333 -4.05 -4.32 -16.59
CA ASP A 333 -4.50 -3.42 -17.64
C ASP A 333 -4.01 -3.82 -19.04
N ALA A 334 -4.37 -3.03 -20.04
CA ALA A 334 -3.98 -3.25 -21.42
C ALA A 334 -2.45 -3.37 -21.64
N PRO A 335 -1.57 -2.59 -20.98
CA PRO A 335 -0.12 -2.77 -21.04
C PRO A 335 0.34 -4.15 -20.58
N LEU A 336 -0.19 -4.68 -19.47
CA LEU A 336 0.12 -6.02 -18.98
C LEU A 336 -0.31 -7.09 -19.99
N MET A 337 -1.53 -6.96 -20.52
CA MET A 337 -2.04 -7.89 -21.53
C MET A 337 -1.18 -7.90 -22.80
N ARG A 338 -0.71 -6.74 -23.24
CA ARG A 338 0.26 -6.65 -24.37
C ARG A 338 1.57 -7.37 -24.06
N GLN A 339 2.10 -7.22 -22.85
CA GLN A 339 3.32 -7.91 -22.43
C GLN A 339 3.12 -9.43 -22.44
N ILE A 340 2.01 -9.93 -21.91
CA ILE A 340 1.65 -11.35 -21.89
C ILE A 340 1.58 -11.91 -23.32
N VAL A 341 0.83 -11.25 -24.20
CA VAL A 341 0.66 -11.69 -25.60
C VAL A 341 1.98 -11.64 -26.35
N THR A 342 2.76 -10.57 -26.21
CA THR A 342 4.07 -10.44 -26.86
C THR A 342 5.02 -11.53 -26.39
N ARG A 343 5.08 -11.78 -25.07
CA ARG A 343 5.92 -12.84 -24.50
C ARG A 343 5.53 -14.21 -25.03
N GLY A 344 4.23 -14.52 -25.04
CA GLY A 344 3.71 -15.78 -25.57
C GLY A 344 3.98 -15.97 -27.05
N ALA A 345 3.74 -14.94 -27.86
CA ALA A 345 4.02 -14.98 -29.32
C ALA A 345 5.50 -15.23 -29.63
N VAL A 346 6.39 -14.53 -28.93
CA VAL A 346 7.85 -14.70 -29.10
C VAL A 346 8.30 -16.09 -28.66
N THR A 347 7.77 -16.60 -27.54
CA THR A 347 8.04 -17.97 -27.06
C THR A 347 7.61 -19.01 -28.09
N ALA A 348 6.37 -18.89 -28.61
CA ALA A 348 5.87 -19.77 -29.66
C ALA A 348 6.69 -19.69 -30.94
N ALA A 349 7.11 -18.50 -31.36
CA ALA A 349 7.95 -18.30 -32.54
C ALA A 349 9.31 -18.98 -32.38
N GLY A 350 10.00 -18.83 -31.24
CA GLY A 350 11.27 -19.49 -30.97
C GLY A 350 11.18 -21.01 -30.98
N ALA A 351 10.15 -21.56 -30.29
CA ALA A 351 9.88 -23.00 -30.29
C ALA A 351 9.56 -23.55 -31.71
N THR A 352 8.70 -22.84 -32.45
CA THR A 352 8.29 -23.21 -33.80
C THR A 352 9.50 -23.15 -34.79
N ALA A 353 10.36 -22.13 -34.66
CA ALA A 353 11.56 -22.01 -35.48
C ALA A 353 12.51 -23.21 -35.27
N ALA A 354 12.80 -23.57 -34.00
CA ALA A 354 13.64 -24.71 -33.69
C ALA A 354 13.01 -26.03 -34.18
N TRP A 355 11.69 -26.18 -34.01
CA TRP A 355 10.94 -27.33 -34.51
C TRP A 355 10.98 -27.41 -36.05
N ALA A 356 10.81 -26.29 -36.76
CA ALA A 356 10.91 -26.22 -38.20
C ALA A 356 12.33 -26.59 -38.72
N ILE A 357 13.37 -26.05 -38.05
CA ILE A 357 14.78 -26.43 -38.36
C ILE A 357 14.97 -27.94 -38.16
N GLY A 358 14.38 -28.52 -37.12
CA GLY A 358 14.40 -29.96 -36.86
C GLY A 358 13.78 -30.77 -38.00
N ARG A 359 12.71 -30.27 -38.62
CA ARG A 359 12.07 -30.92 -39.78
C ARG A 359 12.90 -30.84 -41.07
N TRP A 360 13.64 -29.77 -41.24
CA TRP A 360 14.47 -29.57 -42.43
C TRP A 360 15.88 -30.21 -42.32
N THR A 361 16.25 -30.60 -41.09
CA THR A 361 17.52 -31.29 -40.85
C THR A 361 17.32 -32.79 -40.68
N PRO A 362 18.26 -33.65 -41.16
CA PRO A 362 18.12 -35.11 -41.02
C PRO A 362 17.97 -35.53 -39.56
N GLY A 363 16.95 -36.38 -39.29
CA GLY A 363 16.69 -36.87 -37.94
C GLY A 363 15.32 -37.48 -37.77
N THR A 364 15.00 -37.88 -36.53
CA THR A 364 13.72 -38.49 -36.17
C THR A 364 12.71 -37.44 -35.77
N GLU A 365 11.39 -37.78 -35.88
CA GLU A 365 10.31 -36.90 -35.34
C GLU A 365 10.50 -36.59 -33.86
N ARG A 366 11.02 -37.55 -33.07
CA ARG A 366 11.32 -37.35 -31.64
C ARG A 366 12.42 -36.31 -31.43
N ARG A 367 13.44 -36.30 -32.27
CA ARG A 367 14.49 -35.25 -32.24
C ARG A 367 13.89 -33.87 -32.53
N THR A 368 13.04 -33.77 -33.55
CA THR A 368 12.35 -32.52 -33.92
C THR A 368 11.47 -32.00 -32.77
N ALA A 369 10.70 -32.88 -32.15
CA ALA A 369 9.89 -32.55 -30.96
C ALA A 369 10.77 -32.08 -29.77
N THR A 370 11.91 -32.78 -29.54
CA THR A 370 12.86 -32.39 -28.48
C THR A 370 13.48 -31.01 -28.76
N MET A 371 13.79 -30.67 -30.00
CA MET A 371 14.31 -29.34 -30.38
C MET A 371 13.27 -28.24 -30.08
N GLY A 372 12.00 -28.44 -30.46
CA GLY A 372 10.93 -27.50 -30.17
C GLY A 372 10.72 -27.29 -28.66
N LEU A 373 10.64 -28.38 -27.91
CA LEU A 373 10.53 -28.35 -26.45
C LEU A 373 11.71 -27.61 -25.80
N THR A 374 12.94 -27.94 -26.19
CA THR A 374 14.13 -27.32 -25.59
C THR A 374 14.18 -25.83 -25.91
N ALA A 375 13.84 -25.42 -27.16
CA ALA A 375 13.73 -24.01 -27.51
C ALA A 375 12.60 -23.28 -26.76
N LEU A 376 11.47 -23.95 -26.54
CA LEU A 376 10.37 -23.41 -25.76
C LEU A 376 10.84 -23.01 -24.34
N VAL A 377 11.43 -23.98 -23.60
CA VAL A 377 11.93 -23.75 -22.24
C VAL A 377 13.07 -22.74 -22.23
N THR A 378 14.06 -22.88 -23.08
CA THR A 378 15.21 -21.95 -23.09
C THR A 378 14.80 -20.52 -23.44
N THR A 379 13.81 -20.32 -24.32
CA THR A 379 13.28 -18.99 -24.63
C THR A 379 12.57 -18.38 -23.42
N GLN A 380 11.73 -19.13 -22.70
CA GLN A 380 11.06 -18.67 -21.49
C GLN A 380 12.06 -18.30 -20.40
N LEU A 381 13.07 -19.13 -20.16
CA LEU A 381 14.13 -18.87 -19.18
C LEU A 381 14.97 -17.62 -19.57
N ALA A 382 15.31 -17.49 -20.85
CA ALA A 382 16.06 -16.32 -21.34
C ALA A 382 15.26 -15.03 -21.21
N GLN A 383 13.95 -15.03 -21.50
CA GLN A 383 13.06 -13.88 -21.26
C GLN A 383 12.93 -13.55 -19.78
N THR A 384 12.91 -14.55 -18.89
CA THR A 384 12.88 -14.36 -17.44
C THR A 384 14.16 -13.70 -16.92
N LEU A 385 15.32 -14.13 -17.44
CA LEU A 385 16.61 -13.52 -17.16
C LEU A 385 16.67 -12.05 -17.64
N LEU A 386 16.10 -11.73 -18.80
CA LEU A 386 16.03 -10.34 -19.27
C LEU A 386 15.20 -9.45 -18.35
N THR A 387 14.12 -9.98 -17.78
CA THR A 387 13.21 -9.23 -16.88
C THR A 387 13.91 -8.88 -15.56
N ARG A 388 14.73 -9.77 -15.00
CA ARG A 388 15.33 -9.66 -13.66
C ARG A 388 16.81 -10.06 -13.60
N ARG A 389 17.60 -9.60 -14.55
CA ARG A 389 19.03 -9.97 -14.69
C ARG A 389 19.92 -9.60 -13.49
N HIS A 390 19.51 -8.64 -12.67
CA HIS A 390 20.26 -8.18 -11.50
C HIS A 390 19.95 -8.98 -10.22
N SER A 391 18.92 -9.83 -10.23
CA SER A 391 18.60 -10.69 -9.08
C SER A 391 19.40 -11.97 -9.11
N PRO A 392 20.30 -12.22 -8.15
CA PRO A 392 21.10 -13.44 -8.09
C PRO A 392 20.21 -14.69 -7.94
N LEU A 393 19.08 -14.59 -7.25
CA LEU A 393 18.13 -15.69 -7.06
C LEU A 393 17.48 -16.09 -8.40
N VAL A 394 17.03 -15.11 -9.19
CA VAL A 394 16.42 -15.36 -10.52
C VAL A 394 17.45 -15.94 -11.48
N VAL A 395 18.68 -15.42 -11.46
CA VAL A 395 19.78 -15.96 -12.30
C VAL A 395 20.11 -17.41 -11.91
N ALA A 396 20.22 -17.68 -10.60
CA ALA A 396 20.53 -19.03 -10.13
C ALA A 396 19.44 -20.04 -10.48
N THR A 397 18.15 -19.67 -10.26
CA THR A 397 17.02 -20.56 -10.57
C THR A 397 16.85 -20.78 -12.08
N ALA A 398 17.00 -19.76 -12.91
CA ALA A 398 16.89 -19.89 -14.35
C ALA A 398 18.06 -20.72 -14.96
N LEU A 399 19.30 -20.47 -14.53
CA LEU A 399 20.45 -21.27 -14.96
C LEU A 399 20.39 -22.70 -14.42
N GLY A 400 19.94 -22.89 -13.18
CA GLY A 400 19.68 -24.20 -12.60
C GLY A 400 18.65 -25.00 -13.40
N SER A 401 17.52 -24.39 -13.75
CA SER A 401 16.49 -24.99 -14.61
C SER A 401 17.03 -25.35 -16.00
N ALA A 402 17.83 -24.46 -16.61
CA ALA A 402 18.49 -24.74 -17.88
C ALA A 402 19.47 -25.93 -17.78
N GLY A 403 20.26 -26.01 -16.71
CA GLY A 403 21.16 -27.14 -16.43
C GLY A 403 20.39 -28.45 -16.25
N VAL A 404 19.30 -28.45 -15.53
CA VAL A 404 18.41 -29.63 -15.35
C VAL A 404 17.82 -30.04 -16.70
N LEU A 405 17.35 -29.11 -17.53
CA LEU A 405 16.85 -29.40 -18.88
C LEU A 405 17.90 -30.09 -19.72
N VAL A 406 19.14 -29.56 -19.77
CA VAL A 406 20.28 -30.16 -20.51
C VAL A 406 20.53 -31.56 -19.98
N GLY A 407 20.59 -31.77 -18.67
CA GLY A 407 20.76 -33.09 -18.04
C GLY A 407 19.67 -34.08 -18.44
N ILE A 408 18.41 -33.68 -18.42
CA ILE A 408 17.28 -34.53 -18.83
C ILE A 408 17.37 -34.88 -20.33
N VAL A 409 17.60 -33.90 -21.18
CA VAL A 409 17.67 -34.11 -22.64
C VAL A 409 18.86 -35.01 -23.01
N GLN A 410 20.02 -34.85 -22.40
CA GLN A 410 21.25 -35.56 -22.76
C GLN A 410 21.40 -36.93 -22.10
N THR A 411 20.67 -37.23 -21.02
CA THR A 411 20.76 -38.56 -20.38
C THR A 411 19.78 -39.53 -21.04
N PRO A 412 20.25 -40.56 -21.78
CA PRO A 412 19.40 -41.39 -22.64
C PRO A 412 18.18 -42.02 -21.97
N VAL A 413 18.31 -42.56 -20.74
CA VAL A 413 17.23 -43.20 -20.00
C VAL A 413 16.18 -42.15 -19.57
N ILE A 414 16.62 -41.02 -19.03
CA ILE A 414 15.75 -39.95 -18.55
C ILE A 414 15.06 -39.27 -19.75
N SER A 415 15.82 -39.00 -20.78
CA SER A 415 15.31 -38.43 -22.02
C SER A 415 14.15 -39.23 -22.60
N GLN A 416 14.33 -40.57 -22.68
CA GLN A 416 13.29 -41.49 -23.21
C GLN A 416 12.04 -41.51 -22.33
N PHE A 417 12.18 -41.42 -20.99
CA PHE A 417 11.04 -41.36 -20.09
C PHE A 417 10.17 -40.12 -20.36
N PHE A 418 10.77 -38.97 -20.66
CA PHE A 418 10.04 -37.77 -21.04
C PHE A 418 9.66 -37.73 -22.53
N GLY A 419 9.92 -38.77 -23.31
CA GLY A 419 9.65 -38.80 -24.76
C GLY A 419 10.59 -37.91 -25.58
N CYS A 420 11.74 -37.53 -25.00
CA CYS A 420 12.81 -36.79 -25.66
C CYS A 420 13.89 -37.71 -26.22
N THR A 421 14.86 -37.14 -26.89
CA THR A 421 16.08 -37.82 -27.35
C THR A 421 17.28 -36.90 -27.22
N PRO A 422 18.48 -37.44 -26.94
CA PRO A 422 19.69 -36.64 -26.90
C PRO A 422 19.91 -35.85 -28.17
N LEU A 423 20.26 -34.57 -28.04
CA LEU A 423 20.48 -33.65 -29.13
C LEU A 423 21.98 -33.56 -29.47
N GLY A 424 22.30 -33.73 -30.74
CA GLY A 424 23.65 -33.50 -31.26
C GLY A 424 23.97 -32.01 -31.50
N PRO A 425 25.24 -31.67 -31.85
CA PRO A 425 25.69 -30.28 -31.98
C PRO A 425 24.85 -29.45 -32.96
N VAL A 426 24.44 -30.00 -34.09
CA VAL A 426 23.62 -29.31 -35.11
C VAL A 426 22.23 -29.00 -34.55
N ALA A 427 21.64 -29.89 -33.75
CA ALA A 427 20.34 -29.65 -33.12
C ALA A 427 20.44 -28.56 -32.03
N TRP A 428 21.49 -28.59 -31.22
CA TRP A 428 21.77 -27.55 -30.23
C TRP A 428 21.99 -26.18 -30.84
N SER A 429 22.76 -26.10 -31.98
CA SER A 429 22.93 -24.81 -32.66
C SER A 429 21.62 -24.25 -33.19
N GLY A 430 20.72 -25.12 -33.70
CA GLY A 430 19.39 -24.71 -34.10
C GLY A 430 18.53 -24.20 -32.94
N VAL A 431 18.53 -24.90 -31.78
CA VAL A 431 17.84 -24.50 -30.56
C VAL A 431 18.38 -23.16 -30.06
N LEU A 432 19.69 -23.04 -29.87
CA LEU A 432 20.30 -21.82 -29.32
C LEU A 432 20.13 -20.62 -30.25
N GLY A 433 20.25 -20.83 -31.59
CA GLY A 433 20.00 -19.78 -32.59
C GLY A 433 18.54 -19.30 -32.56
N SER A 434 17.57 -20.21 -32.47
CA SER A 434 16.14 -19.87 -32.35
C SER A 434 15.84 -19.14 -31.04
N THR A 435 16.40 -19.61 -29.93
CA THR A 435 16.26 -18.97 -28.60
C THR A 435 16.86 -17.56 -28.62
N ALA A 436 18.08 -17.40 -29.14
CA ALA A 436 18.74 -16.09 -29.21
C ALA A 436 17.96 -15.10 -30.09
N GLY A 437 17.50 -15.55 -31.28
CA GLY A 437 16.65 -14.72 -32.14
C GLY A 437 15.34 -14.29 -31.50
N ALA A 438 14.62 -15.22 -30.87
CA ALA A 438 13.38 -14.93 -30.16
C ALA A 438 13.62 -13.97 -28.98
N THR A 439 14.68 -14.21 -28.21
CA THR A 439 15.04 -13.34 -27.06
C THR A 439 15.43 -11.94 -27.51
N ALA A 440 16.16 -11.80 -28.60
CA ALA A 440 16.49 -10.49 -29.20
C ALA A 440 15.25 -9.74 -29.67
N ILE A 441 14.29 -10.42 -30.29
CA ILE A 441 12.99 -9.84 -30.66
C ILE A 441 12.26 -9.37 -29.40
N SER A 442 12.22 -10.17 -28.34
CA SER A 442 11.59 -9.80 -27.06
C SER A 442 12.19 -8.55 -26.43
N ALA A 443 13.51 -8.37 -26.54
CA ALA A 443 14.21 -7.20 -26.01
C ALA A 443 13.97 -5.93 -26.84
N LEU A 444 13.75 -6.04 -28.14
CA LEU A 444 13.60 -4.91 -29.08
C LEU A 444 12.13 -4.52 -29.31
N ALA A 445 11.18 -5.46 -29.16
CA ALA A 445 9.76 -5.28 -29.44
C ALA A 445 9.09 -4.16 -28.63
N PRO A 446 9.34 -3.99 -27.31
CA PRO A 446 8.72 -2.91 -26.55
C PRO A 446 9.03 -1.52 -27.10
N ASN A 447 10.27 -1.27 -27.47
CA ASN A 447 10.72 0.02 -28.01
C ASN A 447 10.18 0.29 -29.42
N TRP A 448 10.03 -0.74 -30.22
CA TRP A 448 9.48 -0.61 -31.57
C TRP A 448 7.96 -0.39 -31.55
N LEU A 449 7.23 -1.15 -30.72
CA LEU A 449 5.79 -1.00 -30.54
C LEU A 449 5.42 0.36 -29.93
N ALA A 450 6.17 0.85 -28.95
CA ALA A 450 5.98 2.16 -28.36
C ALA A 450 6.13 3.28 -29.42
N LYS A 451 7.11 3.18 -30.31
CA LYS A 451 7.31 4.13 -31.42
C LYS A 451 6.19 4.07 -32.46
N GLN A 452 5.65 2.89 -32.74
CA GLN A 452 4.53 2.72 -33.67
C GLN A 452 3.21 3.28 -33.12
N VAL A 453 2.94 3.06 -31.81
CA VAL A 453 1.75 3.60 -31.15
C VAL A 453 1.82 5.12 -31.05
N ALA A 454 2.97 5.67 -30.66
CA ALA A 454 3.19 7.12 -30.66
C ALA A 454 3.07 7.78 -32.05
N ALA A 455 3.32 7.03 -33.12
CA ALA A 455 3.13 7.51 -34.49
C ALA A 455 1.67 7.40 -35.00
N LEU A 456 0.80 6.69 -34.27
CA LEU A 456 -0.62 6.47 -34.59
C LEU A 456 -1.57 7.31 -33.72
N GLU A 457 -1.07 7.92 -32.64
CA GLU A 457 -1.84 8.90 -31.87
C GLU A 457 -1.89 10.20 -32.69
N PRO A 458 -3.10 10.64 -33.19
CA PRO A 458 -3.21 11.93 -33.85
C PRO A 458 -2.87 13.00 -32.80
N GLY A 459 -1.91 13.88 -33.13
CA GLY A 459 -1.56 15.00 -32.27
C GLY A 459 -2.82 15.77 -31.89
N GLU A 460 -3.07 15.87 -30.60
CA GLU A 460 -4.01 16.84 -30.07
C GLU A 460 -3.42 18.24 -30.36
N GLU A 461 -3.98 18.91 -31.41
CA GLU A 461 -3.85 20.35 -31.59
C GLU A 461 -4.95 21.07 -30.80
#